data_c90e21d1e989e4e6481723b45ae3c87d
#
_entry.id   c90e21d1e989e4e6481723b45ae3c87d
#
_cell.length_a   1.000
_cell.length_b   1.000
_cell.length_c   1.000
_cell.angle_alpha   90.00
_cell.angle_beta   90.00
_cell.angle_gamma   90.00
#
_symmetry.space_group_name_H-M   'P 1'
#
loop_
_entity.id
_entity.type
_entity.pdbx_description
1 polymer ?
#
loop_
_entity_poly.entity_id
_entity_poly.type
_entity_poly.pdbx_seq_one_letter_code
_entity_poly.pdbx_strand_id
1 'polypeptide(L)'
;MNRVVITGRDLTVEQIIAVCRGYAEVVLSEESREKILASRQVVDELVEEKKVVYGITTGFGKFSDVVISQDECKLLQKNLIITHAVGAGNPFTEDIARGIILLRVNNLSNGFSGIRLETIETMIAMLNKRVTPYIPEKGSLGASGDLAPLSHMVLPMIGLGMAWYEGELLPGAAAMNRAGIPVIELSAKEGLALNNGTQAMTSVGAHALHDAITLLKAADIAAALSFEAQNGVTDALDPRVHQVRPHAGQMATARNLLRLLEDSKNTTRQGQIRVQDAYSMRCCPQVHGASKDAVNYVQGRVDIEINSVTDNPLIFKEDRTGISGGNFHGQPMALSFDFLKIAESELADISERRIERLVNPAYSGLPAFLTPNGGVNSGFMIVQYSAAALVSENKVLAHPASVDSIPSSAGQEDHVSMGTIAARQSAEIGRNVRRVLAMEMMVACQGIDMRGNKGLGKGTQAAYDLVRKGCPRLEEDREMYEDINYCEKIIEDGSLIKAVEAAMGDALEF
;
A
#
# COMPACT_ATOMS: atom_id res chain seq x y z
N MET A 1 14.06 2.17 12.45
CA MET A 1 14.22 0.73 12.83
C MET A 1 15.36 0.18 12.00
N ASN A 2 16.42 -0.36 12.60
CA ASN A 2 17.62 -0.79 11.86
C ASN A 2 17.67 -2.31 11.61
N ARG A 3 16.84 -3.08 12.31
CA ARG A 3 16.81 -4.54 12.24
C ARG A 3 15.39 -5.08 12.50
N VAL A 4 14.96 -6.07 11.71
CA VAL A 4 13.69 -6.79 11.85
C VAL A 4 13.98 -8.28 12.02
N VAL A 5 13.46 -8.87 13.09
CA VAL A 5 13.58 -10.30 13.39
C VAL A 5 12.31 -10.99 12.88
N ILE A 6 12.45 -11.99 12.03
CA ILE A 6 11.34 -12.74 11.45
C ILE A 6 11.03 -13.96 12.32
N THR A 7 9.78 -14.02 12.78
CA THR A 7 9.25 -15.11 13.63
C THR A 7 8.10 -15.88 12.93
N GLY A 8 7.55 -15.30 11.84
CA GLY A 8 6.39 -15.80 11.14
C GLY A 8 5.05 -15.27 11.65
N ARG A 9 4.97 -14.56 12.79
CA ARG A 9 3.69 -14.27 13.48
C ARG A 9 3.47 -12.85 13.98
N ASP A 10 4.50 -12.03 14.01
CA ASP A 10 4.46 -10.69 14.64
C ASP A 10 5.00 -9.57 13.75
N LEU A 11 5.04 -9.80 12.44
CA LEU A 11 5.42 -8.78 11.47
C LEU A 11 4.33 -7.70 11.42
N THR A 12 4.74 -6.43 11.39
CA THR A 12 3.85 -5.28 11.25
C THR A 12 4.06 -4.56 9.92
N VAL A 13 3.08 -3.76 9.50
CA VAL A 13 3.19 -2.94 8.28
C VAL A 13 4.38 -1.99 8.37
N GLU A 14 4.63 -1.37 9.52
CA GLU A 14 5.78 -0.47 9.75
C GLU A 14 7.12 -1.20 9.59
N GLN A 15 7.20 -2.45 10.01
CA GLN A 15 8.39 -3.28 9.81
C GLN A 15 8.60 -3.63 8.34
N ILE A 16 7.51 -3.89 7.58
CA ILE A 16 7.58 -4.08 6.14
C ILE A 16 8.17 -2.83 5.48
N ILE A 17 7.63 -1.65 5.79
CA ILE A 17 8.15 -0.38 5.26
C ILE A 17 9.60 -0.13 5.66
N ALA A 18 9.97 -0.44 6.91
CA ALA A 18 11.35 -0.29 7.38
C ALA A 18 12.35 -1.16 6.59
N VAL A 19 11.96 -2.39 6.21
CA VAL A 19 12.79 -3.27 5.38
C VAL A 19 12.77 -2.83 3.91
N CYS A 20 11.59 -2.49 3.39
CA CYS A 20 11.41 -2.26 1.94
C CYS A 20 11.92 -0.89 1.49
N ARG A 21 11.57 0.16 2.21
CA ARG A 21 11.97 1.56 1.91
C ARG A 21 13.17 2.01 2.75
N GLY A 22 13.31 1.52 3.99
CA GLY A 22 14.37 1.88 4.93
C GLY A 22 15.58 0.95 4.94
N TYR A 23 15.56 -0.15 4.20
CA TYR A 23 16.64 -1.16 4.12
C TYR A 23 17.09 -1.70 5.48
N ALA A 24 16.16 -1.85 6.43
CA ALA A 24 16.45 -2.50 7.71
C ALA A 24 16.93 -3.93 7.49
N GLU A 25 17.90 -4.37 8.28
CA GLU A 25 18.45 -5.73 8.25
C GLU A 25 17.37 -6.75 8.62
N VAL A 26 17.29 -7.84 7.88
CA VAL A 26 16.38 -8.96 8.14
C VAL A 26 17.13 -10.13 8.73
N VAL A 27 16.63 -10.67 9.84
CA VAL A 27 17.23 -11.80 10.56
C VAL A 27 16.16 -12.82 10.91
N LEU A 28 16.43 -14.09 10.67
CA LEU A 28 15.56 -15.19 11.07
C LEU A 28 15.72 -15.52 12.55
N SER A 29 14.62 -15.71 13.29
CA SER A 29 14.67 -16.14 14.70
C SER A 29 15.13 -17.60 14.81
N GLU A 30 15.74 -17.96 15.94
CA GLU A 30 16.16 -19.33 16.20
C GLU A 30 14.96 -20.28 16.27
N GLU A 31 13.87 -19.86 16.89
CA GLU A 31 12.63 -20.63 16.94
C GLU A 31 12.09 -20.96 15.52
N SER A 32 12.15 -19.99 14.59
CA SER A 32 11.76 -20.24 13.20
C SER A 32 12.71 -21.22 12.50
N ARG A 33 14.01 -21.16 12.75
CA ARG A 33 14.98 -22.15 12.23
C ARG A 33 14.60 -23.57 12.62
N GLU A 34 14.30 -23.78 13.91
CA GLU A 34 13.89 -25.09 14.41
C GLU A 34 12.60 -25.59 13.77
N LYS A 35 11.60 -24.71 13.61
CA LYS A 35 10.32 -25.05 12.96
C LYS A 35 10.51 -25.44 11.49
N ILE A 36 11.34 -24.69 10.74
CA ILE A 36 11.66 -24.95 9.35
C ILE A 36 12.33 -26.32 9.19
N LEU A 37 13.36 -26.60 10.00
CA LEU A 37 14.10 -27.86 9.95
C LEU A 37 13.19 -29.05 10.29
N ALA A 38 12.33 -28.92 11.29
CA ALA A 38 11.38 -29.97 11.66
C ALA A 38 10.34 -30.26 10.55
N SER A 39 9.82 -29.21 9.92
CA SER A 39 8.89 -29.35 8.80
C SER A 39 9.58 -29.94 7.56
N ARG A 40 10.82 -29.55 7.28
CA ARG A 40 11.60 -30.09 6.17
C ARG A 40 11.85 -31.59 6.36
N GLN A 41 12.19 -32.01 7.56
CA GLN A 41 12.41 -33.44 7.87
C GLN A 41 11.21 -34.30 7.48
N VAL A 42 9.97 -33.85 7.73
CA VAL A 42 8.78 -34.58 7.32
C VAL A 42 8.70 -34.75 5.79
N VAL A 43 9.04 -33.71 5.02
CA VAL A 43 9.04 -33.82 3.55
C VAL A 43 10.09 -34.81 3.08
N ASP A 44 11.30 -34.81 3.65
CA ASP A 44 12.37 -35.74 3.28
C ASP A 44 11.96 -37.19 3.57
N GLU A 45 11.34 -37.44 4.72
CA GLU A 45 10.81 -38.76 5.11
C GLU A 45 9.69 -39.24 4.15
N LEU A 46 8.74 -38.33 3.78
CA LEU A 46 7.68 -38.65 2.82
C LEU A 46 8.22 -39.03 1.44
N VAL A 47 9.29 -38.38 1.00
CA VAL A 47 9.98 -38.68 -0.26
C VAL A 47 10.71 -40.03 -0.18
N GLU A 48 11.43 -40.31 0.91
CA GLU A 48 12.13 -41.57 1.15
C GLU A 48 11.15 -42.78 1.21
N GLU A 49 10.02 -42.59 1.91
CA GLU A 49 8.96 -43.60 2.03
C GLU A 49 8.13 -43.76 0.75
N LYS A 50 8.39 -42.96 -0.31
CA LYS A 50 7.64 -42.94 -1.58
C LYS A 50 6.14 -42.78 -1.41
N LYS A 51 5.70 -42.03 -0.39
CA LYS A 51 4.28 -41.71 -0.18
C LYS A 51 3.77 -40.78 -1.26
N VAL A 52 2.57 -41.03 -1.75
CA VAL A 52 1.90 -40.17 -2.73
C VAL A 52 1.31 -38.96 -1.99
N VAL A 53 1.93 -37.80 -2.15
CA VAL A 53 1.48 -36.55 -1.52
C VAL A 53 1.49 -35.45 -2.57
N TYR A 54 0.37 -34.72 -2.68
CA TYR A 54 0.21 -33.63 -3.64
C TYR A 54 1.39 -32.62 -3.58
N GLY A 55 1.94 -32.31 -4.73
CA GLY A 55 3.00 -31.29 -4.87
C GLY A 55 4.36 -31.65 -4.26
N ILE A 56 4.49 -32.84 -3.67
CA ILE A 56 5.76 -33.40 -3.16
C ILE A 56 6.24 -34.52 -4.09
N THR A 57 5.38 -35.52 -4.33
CA THR A 57 5.65 -36.69 -5.17
C THR A 57 4.64 -36.86 -6.30
N THR A 58 3.82 -35.83 -6.57
CA THR A 58 2.89 -35.75 -7.70
C THR A 58 3.11 -34.49 -8.52
N GLY A 59 2.52 -34.44 -9.72
CA GLY A 59 2.38 -33.22 -10.49
C GLY A 59 1.44 -32.20 -9.83
N PHE A 60 1.17 -31.08 -10.51
CA PHE A 60 0.40 -29.95 -9.98
C PHE A 60 -0.91 -29.75 -10.74
N GLY A 61 -1.89 -29.10 -10.09
CA GLY A 61 -3.18 -28.75 -10.67
C GLY A 61 -3.87 -29.98 -11.30
N LYS A 62 -4.15 -29.94 -12.60
CA LYS A 62 -4.77 -31.06 -13.33
C LYS A 62 -3.93 -32.33 -13.34
N PHE A 63 -2.63 -32.26 -13.08
CA PHE A 63 -1.71 -33.40 -13.00
C PHE A 63 -1.50 -33.92 -11.57
N SER A 64 -2.34 -33.57 -10.62
CA SER A 64 -2.26 -33.98 -9.22
C SER A 64 -2.24 -35.50 -9.00
N ASP A 65 -2.82 -36.27 -9.94
CA ASP A 65 -2.90 -37.73 -9.88
C ASP A 65 -1.69 -38.44 -10.58
N VAL A 66 -0.76 -37.65 -11.14
CA VAL A 66 0.43 -38.19 -11.83
C VAL A 66 1.57 -38.27 -10.83
N VAL A 67 1.99 -39.50 -10.49
CA VAL A 67 3.12 -39.74 -9.59
C VAL A 67 4.44 -39.48 -10.33
N ILE A 68 5.34 -38.74 -9.68
CA ILE A 68 6.64 -38.31 -10.20
C ILE A 68 7.73 -39.13 -9.51
N SER A 69 8.71 -39.60 -10.29
CA SER A 69 9.85 -40.33 -9.74
C SER A 69 10.76 -39.40 -8.91
N GLN A 70 11.50 -39.98 -7.96
CA GLN A 70 12.41 -39.20 -7.09
C GLN A 70 13.47 -38.46 -7.90
N ASP A 71 13.97 -39.05 -8.98
CA ASP A 71 14.99 -38.45 -9.86
C ASP A 71 14.44 -37.27 -10.66
N GLU A 72 13.14 -37.23 -10.94
CA GLU A 72 12.46 -36.15 -11.67
C GLU A 72 11.93 -35.03 -10.75
N CYS A 73 11.90 -35.24 -9.42
CA CYS A 73 11.38 -34.26 -8.48
C CYS A 73 12.07 -32.88 -8.59
N LYS A 74 13.38 -32.83 -8.72
CA LYS A 74 14.13 -31.57 -8.86
C LYS A 74 13.80 -30.86 -10.16
N LEU A 75 13.71 -31.60 -11.26
CA LEU A 75 13.34 -31.07 -12.57
C LEU A 75 11.91 -30.51 -12.55
N LEU A 76 10.97 -31.21 -11.90
CA LEU A 76 9.61 -30.77 -11.72
C LEU A 76 9.54 -29.41 -11.00
N GLN A 77 10.27 -29.23 -9.88
CA GLN A 77 10.27 -27.96 -9.12
C GLN A 77 10.83 -26.81 -9.97
N LYS A 78 11.93 -27.05 -10.70
CA LYS A 78 12.51 -26.04 -11.62
C LYS A 78 11.54 -25.70 -12.74
N ASN A 79 10.95 -26.69 -13.39
CA ASN A 79 10.00 -26.49 -14.49
C ASN A 79 8.74 -25.73 -14.04
N LEU A 80 8.25 -25.97 -12.83
CA LEU A 80 7.15 -25.22 -12.23
C LEU A 80 7.47 -23.72 -12.24
N ILE A 81 8.61 -23.33 -11.69
CA ILE A 81 9.02 -21.92 -11.62
C ILE A 81 9.18 -21.31 -13.02
N ILE A 82 9.83 -21.99 -13.93
CA ILE A 82 10.08 -21.48 -15.28
C ILE A 82 8.77 -21.27 -16.05
N THR A 83 7.86 -22.25 -16.01
CA THR A 83 6.61 -22.20 -16.77
C THR A 83 5.58 -21.23 -16.19
N HIS A 84 5.68 -20.88 -14.91
CA HIS A 84 4.82 -19.94 -14.24
C HIS A 84 5.35 -18.48 -14.25
N ALA A 85 6.60 -18.26 -14.64
CA ALA A 85 7.18 -16.93 -14.78
C ALA A 85 6.73 -16.26 -16.09
N VAL A 86 5.45 -15.94 -16.20
CA VAL A 86 4.77 -15.42 -17.40
C VAL A 86 4.12 -14.04 -17.15
N GLY A 87 4.63 -13.30 -16.20
CA GLY A 87 4.17 -11.95 -15.88
C GLY A 87 4.35 -10.99 -17.06
N ALA A 88 3.56 -9.91 -17.09
CA ALA A 88 3.54 -8.88 -18.14
C ALA A 88 3.53 -7.46 -17.54
N GLY A 89 3.81 -6.48 -18.39
CA GLY A 89 3.82 -5.06 -18.02
C GLY A 89 5.15 -4.58 -17.45
N ASN A 90 5.13 -3.44 -16.77
CA ASN A 90 6.29 -2.89 -16.10
C ASN A 90 6.64 -3.73 -14.86
N PRO A 91 7.90 -3.68 -14.38
CA PRO A 91 8.22 -4.31 -13.11
C PRO A 91 7.55 -3.56 -11.95
N PHE A 92 7.25 -4.27 -10.88
CA PHE A 92 6.99 -3.63 -9.59
C PHE A 92 8.20 -2.79 -9.17
N THR A 93 7.94 -1.74 -8.40
CA THR A 93 8.99 -0.94 -7.77
C THR A 93 9.83 -1.78 -6.81
N GLU A 94 11.05 -1.32 -6.52
CA GLU A 94 11.99 -2.05 -5.68
C GLU A 94 11.38 -2.36 -4.30
N ASP A 95 10.72 -1.41 -3.66
CA ASP A 95 10.09 -1.59 -2.34
C ASP A 95 9.01 -2.69 -2.37
N ILE A 96 8.15 -2.72 -3.40
CA ILE A 96 7.14 -3.77 -3.57
C ILE A 96 7.79 -5.15 -3.78
N ALA A 97 8.80 -5.24 -4.66
CA ALA A 97 9.49 -6.51 -4.92
C ALA A 97 10.22 -7.04 -3.67
N ARG A 98 10.83 -6.17 -2.88
CA ARG A 98 11.42 -6.50 -1.57
C ARG A 98 10.37 -6.98 -0.57
N GLY A 99 9.20 -6.34 -0.56
CA GLY A 99 8.05 -6.75 0.25
C GLY A 99 7.54 -8.15 -0.09
N ILE A 100 7.52 -8.51 -1.38
CA ILE A 100 7.16 -9.87 -1.83
C ILE A 100 8.12 -10.91 -1.23
N ILE A 101 9.43 -10.66 -1.28
CA ILE A 101 10.44 -11.55 -0.67
C ILE A 101 10.25 -11.62 0.85
N LEU A 102 10.12 -10.48 1.53
CA LEU A 102 9.99 -10.41 2.98
C LEU A 102 8.76 -11.18 3.49
N LEU A 103 7.62 -10.95 2.85
CA LEU A 103 6.37 -11.64 3.19
C LEU A 103 6.46 -13.14 2.91
N ARG A 104 7.18 -13.55 1.85
CA ARG A 104 7.42 -14.96 1.63
C ARG A 104 8.31 -15.57 2.69
N VAL A 105 9.39 -14.90 3.08
CA VAL A 105 10.25 -15.32 4.20
C VAL A 105 9.42 -15.45 5.48
N ASN A 106 8.58 -14.46 5.81
CA ASN A 106 7.75 -14.50 7.03
C ASN A 106 6.75 -15.67 7.02
N ASN A 107 6.07 -15.89 5.89
CA ASN A 107 5.16 -17.02 5.69
C ASN A 107 5.86 -18.37 5.95
N LEU A 108 6.99 -18.60 5.28
CA LEU A 108 7.75 -19.85 5.34
C LEU A 108 8.39 -20.11 6.72
N SER A 109 8.63 -19.03 7.47
CA SER A 109 9.23 -19.08 8.83
C SER A 109 8.32 -19.73 9.87
N ASN A 110 7.04 -19.90 9.54
CA ASN A 110 6.08 -20.62 10.40
C ASN A 110 6.34 -22.14 10.46
N GLY A 111 7.11 -22.71 9.50
CA GLY A 111 7.46 -24.12 9.50
C GLY A 111 6.32 -25.07 9.10
N PHE A 112 5.46 -24.66 8.14
CA PHE A 112 4.38 -25.50 7.58
C PHE A 112 4.57 -25.80 6.09
N SER A 113 5.67 -25.40 5.49
CA SER A 113 5.89 -25.52 4.02
C SER A 113 6.88 -26.61 3.63
N GLY A 114 7.63 -27.17 4.56
CA GLY A 114 8.64 -28.18 4.29
C GLY A 114 9.79 -27.72 3.39
N ILE A 115 10.08 -26.42 3.41
CA ILE A 115 11.19 -25.81 2.65
C ILE A 115 12.51 -25.98 3.39
N ARG A 116 13.63 -26.01 2.66
CA ARG A 116 14.96 -26.04 3.28
C ARG A 116 15.33 -24.68 3.87
N LEU A 117 16.08 -24.70 4.96
CA LEU A 117 16.62 -23.51 5.61
C LEU A 117 17.47 -22.67 4.66
N GLU A 118 18.34 -23.31 3.85
CA GLU A 118 19.19 -22.68 2.84
C GLU A 118 18.40 -21.79 1.88
N THR A 119 17.22 -22.21 1.47
CA THR A 119 16.36 -21.47 0.53
C THR A 119 15.83 -20.18 1.16
N ILE A 120 15.44 -20.21 2.45
CA ILE A 120 15.03 -19.03 3.20
C ILE A 120 16.21 -18.09 3.44
N GLU A 121 17.37 -18.63 3.81
CA GLU A 121 18.59 -17.84 4.00
C GLU A 121 19.05 -17.14 2.71
N THR A 122 18.84 -17.77 1.56
CA THR A 122 19.09 -17.15 0.23
C THR A 122 18.18 -15.93 0.03
N MET A 123 16.87 -16.02 0.33
CA MET A 123 15.96 -14.89 0.22
C MET A 123 16.33 -13.76 1.20
N ILE A 124 16.70 -14.09 2.43
CA ILE A 124 17.19 -13.11 3.43
C ILE A 124 18.47 -12.43 2.95
N ALA A 125 19.41 -13.20 2.36
CA ALA A 125 20.63 -12.65 1.78
C ALA A 125 20.33 -11.70 0.62
N MET A 126 19.34 -12.00 -0.25
CA MET A 126 18.90 -11.08 -1.30
C MET A 126 18.37 -9.77 -0.73
N LEU A 127 17.53 -9.82 0.31
CA LEU A 127 17.02 -8.62 0.99
C LEU A 127 18.17 -7.78 1.57
N ASN A 128 19.06 -8.40 2.33
CA ASN A 128 20.13 -7.70 3.05
C ASN A 128 21.23 -7.16 2.12
N LYS A 129 21.49 -7.84 1.01
CA LYS A 129 22.46 -7.44 -0.02
C LYS A 129 21.83 -6.65 -1.18
N ARG A 130 20.52 -6.35 -1.10
CA ARG A 130 19.77 -5.54 -2.08
C ARG A 130 19.76 -6.11 -3.50
N VAL A 131 19.66 -7.43 -3.64
CA VAL A 131 19.36 -8.07 -4.91
C VAL A 131 17.85 -8.13 -5.07
N THR A 132 17.30 -7.31 -5.97
CA THR A 132 15.86 -7.18 -6.15
C THR A 132 15.42 -7.82 -7.46
N PRO A 133 14.58 -8.89 -7.43
CA PRO A 133 14.11 -9.56 -8.63
C PRO A 133 13.28 -8.63 -9.54
N TYR A 134 13.40 -8.80 -10.84
CA TYR A 134 12.52 -8.19 -11.83
C TYR A 134 11.20 -8.95 -11.87
N ILE A 135 10.15 -8.37 -11.31
CA ILE A 135 8.82 -8.98 -11.17
C ILE A 135 7.81 -8.13 -11.93
N PRO A 136 7.30 -8.57 -13.10
CA PRO A 136 6.24 -7.85 -13.82
C PRO A 136 4.97 -7.74 -12.98
N GLU A 137 4.31 -6.58 -13.06
CA GLU A 137 3.17 -6.21 -12.20
C GLU A 137 1.84 -6.88 -12.54
N LYS A 138 1.72 -7.53 -13.72
CA LYS A 138 0.49 -8.12 -14.24
C LYS A 138 0.67 -9.62 -14.47
N GLY A 139 -0.44 -10.38 -14.34
CA GLY A 139 -0.48 -11.81 -14.63
C GLY A 139 -0.96 -12.69 -13.48
N SER A 140 -1.28 -12.13 -12.31
CA SER A 140 -1.90 -12.87 -11.21
C SER A 140 -3.43 -12.77 -11.27
N LEU A 141 -4.10 -13.93 -11.20
CA LEU A 141 -5.55 -14.07 -11.00
C LEU A 141 -5.92 -14.14 -9.51
N GLY A 142 -4.97 -14.49 -8.65
CA GLY A 142 -5.21 -14.73 -7.23
C GLY A 142 -6.02 -16.01 -6.95
N ALA A 143 -5.98 -16.99 -7.85
CA ALA A 143 -6.62 -18.31 -7.67
C ALA A 143 -5.80 -19.17 -6.69
N SER A 144 -4.61 -19.60 -7.12
CA SER A 144 -3.61 -20.25 -6.26
C SER A 144 -2.66 -19.22 -5.63
N GLY A 145 -3.17 -18.04 -5.33
CA GLY A 145 -2.41 -16.86 -4.99
C GLY A 145 -1.72 -16.23 -6.20
N ASP A 146 -0.51 -15.74 -6.00
CA ASP A 146 0.25 -14.91 -6.93
C ASP A 146 1.30 -15.73 -7.71
N LEU A 147 0.90 -16.81 -8.39
CA LEU A 147 1.81 -17.78 -9.02
C LEU A 147 2.87 -17.11 -9.92
N ALA A 148 2.45 -16.27 -10.86
CA ALA A 148 3.38 -15.65 -11.80
C ALA A 148 4.35 -14.66 -11.13
N PRO A 149 3.92 -13.67 -10.33
CA PRO A 149 4.85 -12.79 -9.62
C PRO A 149 5.82 -13.53 -8.70
N LEU A 150 5.34 -14.52 -7.95
CA LEU A 150 6.19 -15.31 -7.05
C LEU A 150 7.19 -16.16 -7.82
N SER A 151 6.81 -16.71 -8.98
CA SER A 151 7.77 -17.42 -9.84
C SER A 151 8.87 -16.50 -10.37
N HIS A 152 8.54 -15.27 -10.78
CA HIS A 152 9.55 -14.27 -11.14
C HIS A 152 10.48 -13.92 -9.97
N MET A 153 9.96 -13.86 -8.73
CA MET A 153 10.77 -13.65 -7.53
C MET A 153 11.86 -14.73 -7.37
N VAL A 154 11.54 -15.98 -7.70
CA VAL A 154 12.42 -17.15 -7.52
C VAL A 154 13.49 -17.26 -8.61
N LEU A 155 13.22 -16.79 -9.84
CA LEU A 155 14.15 -16.97 -10.96
C LEU A 155 15.60 -16.64 -10.65
N PRO A 156 15.95 -15.48 -10.04
CA PRO A 156 17.35 -15.16 -9.72
C PRO A 156 17.97 -16.16 -8.73
N MET A 157 17.20 -16.70 -7.79
CA MET A 157 17.69 -17.67 -6.81
C MET A 157 18.24 -18.95 -7.48
N ILE A 158 17.67 -19.34 -8.63
CA ILE A 158 18.08 -20.49 -9.43
C ILE A 158 18.92 -20.10 -10.65
N GLY A 159 19.46 -18.88 -10.66
CA GLY A 159 20.37 -18.39 -11.71
C GLY A 159 19.68 -17.98 -13.02
N LEU A 160 18.35 -17.78 -13.02
CA LEU A 160 17.56 -17.41 -14.19
C LEU A 160 16.97 -16.01 -14.04
N GLY A 161 16.20 -15.55 -15.05
CA GLY A 161 15.51 -14.26 -15.03
C GLY A 161 16.46 -13.07 -14.90
N MET A 162 15.93 -11.97 -14.37
CA MET A 162 16.64 -10.70 -14.19
C MET A 162 16.51 -10.21 -12.76
N ALA A 163 17.49 -9.45 -12.27
CA ALA A 163 17.43 -8.77 -10.99
C ALA A 163 18.18 -7.42 -11.03
N TRP A 164 17.69 -6.48 -10.24
CA TRP A 164 18.39 -5.22 -9.98
C TRP A 164 19.46 -5.44 -8.90
N TYR A 165 20.65 -4.94 -9.15
CA TYR A 165 21.75 -4.89 -8.18
C TYR A 165 22.59 -3.65 -8.43
N GLU A 166 22.84 -2.82 -7.39
CA GLU A 166 23.58 -1.57 -7.47
C GLU A 166 23.10 -0.63 -8.60
N GLY A 167 21.78 -0.57 -8.84
CA GLY A 167 21.15 0.28 -9.85
C GLY A 167 21.19 -0.29 -11.28
N GLU A 168 21.79 -1.45 -11.50
CA GLU A 168 21.86 -2.12 -12.80
C GLU A 168 20.87 -3.29 -12.87
N LEU A 169 20.20 -3.45 -14.02
CA LEU A 169 19.39 -4.63 -14.33
C LEU A 169 20.27 -5.71 -14.98
N LEU A 170 20.48 -6.81 -14.28
CA LEU A 170 21.40 -7.88 -14.64
C LEU A 170 20.67 -9.21 -14.82
N PRO A 171 21.23 -10.16 -15.62
CA PRO A 171 20.81 -11.56 -15.54
C PRO A 171 20.89 -12.07 -14.10
N GLY A 172 19.91 -12.89 -13.66
CA GLY A 172 19.80 -13.33 -12.28
C GLY A 172 21.07 -13.96 -11.71
N ALA A 173 21.71 -14.88 -12.47
CA ALA A 173 23.00 -15.46 -12.07
C ALA A 173 24.11 -14.42 -11.87
N ALA A 174 24.15 -13.38 -12.71
CA ALA A 174 25.16 -12.33 -12.62
C ALA A 174 24.92 -11.44 -11.39
N ALA A 175 23.67 -11.05 -11.12
CA ALA A 175 23.31 -10.27 -9.93
C ALA A 175 23.65 -11.02 -8.63
N MET A 176 23.26 -12.29 -8.55
CA MET A 176 23.54 -13.16 -7.40
C MET A 176 25.05 -13.32 -7.18
N ASN A 177 25.80 -13.59 -8.24
CA ASN A 177 27.27 -13.74 -8.16
C ASN A 177 27.97 -12.46 -7.73
N ARG A 178 27.62 -11.30 -8.31
CA ARG A 178 28.16 -9.98 -7.91
C ARG A 178 27.88 -9.66 -6.44
N ALA A 179 26.70 -10.04 -5.95
CA ALA A 179 26.32 -9.89 -4.53
C ALA A 179 26.97 -10.95 -3.62
N GLY A 180 27.70 -11.93 -4.17
CA GLY A 180 28.28 -13.03 -3.40
C GLY A 180 27.22 -13.91 -2.75
N ILE A 181 26.10 -14.17 -3.46
CA ILE A 181 25.03 -15.08 -3.05
C ILE A 181 25.06 -16.30 -3.97
N PRO A 182 25.27 -17.51 -3.46
CA PRO A 182 25.22 -18.73 -4.29
C PRO A 182 23.82 -18.92 -4.89
N VAL A 183 23.75 -19.34 -6.16
CA VAL A 183 22.51 -19.86 -6.73
C VAL A 183 22.23 -21.25 -6.16
N ILE A 184 20.95 -21.59 -6.01
CA ILE A 184 20.51 -22.85 -5.42
C ILE A 184 19.81 -23.74 -6.45
N GLU A 185 19.80 -25.05 -6.21
CA GLU A 185 18.90 -25.99 -6.87
C GLU A 185 17.67 -26.21 -5.97
N LEU A 186 16.47 -26.22 -6.55
CA LEU A 186 15.26 -26.53 -5.81
C LEU A 186 15.13 -28.04 -5.56
N SER A 187 14.69 -28.39 -4.36
CA SER A 187 14.38 -29.75 -3.93
C SER A 187 12.87 -30.00 -3.90
N ALA A 188 12.43 -31.21 -3.61
CA ALA A 188 11.02 -31.58 -3.48
C ALA A 188 10.23 -30.57 -2.63
N LYS A 189 9.00 -30.22 -3.05
CA LYS A 189 8.10 -29.22 -2.45
C LYS A 189 8.53 -27.75 -2.65
N GLU A 190 9.80 -27.43 -2.87
CA GLU A 190 10.29 -26.03 -2.81
C GLU A 190 9.76 -25.15 -3.93
N GLY A 191 9.56 -25.66 -5.14
CA GLY A 191 8.95 -24.88 -6.22
C GLY A 191 7.56 -24.38 -5.82
N LEU A 192 6.70 -25.27 -5.33
CA LEU A 192 5.36 -24.93 -4.88
C LEU A 192 5.38 -24.07 -3.63
N ALA A 193 6.24 -24.39 -2.65
CA ALA A 193 6.41 -23.60 -1.45
C ALA A 193 6.91 -22.16 -1.72
N LEU A 194 7.50 -21.89 -2.86
CA LEU A 194 8.00 -20.57 -3.23
C LEU A 194 7.00 -19.75 -4.06
N ASN A 195 6.09 -20.38 -4.84
CA ASN A 195 5.20 -19.64 -5.73
C ASN A 195 3.71 -19.71 -5.36
N ASN A 196 3.31 -20.51 -4.37
CA ASN A 196 1.91 -20.67 -3.97
C ASN A 196 1.59 -19.80 -2.74
N GLY A 197 0.83 -18.73 -2.91
CA GLY A 197 0.47 -17.80 -1.82
C GLY A 197 0.17 -16.38 -2.30
N THR A 198 -0.15 -15.48 -1.37
CA THR A 198 -0.73 -14.15 -1.59
C THR A 198 0.28 -13.00 -1.47
N GLN A 199 1.58 -13.25 -1.50
CA GLN A 199 2.59 -12.27 -1.10
C GLN A 199 2.71 -11.06 -2.04
N ALA A 200 2.41 -11.20 -3.34
CA ALA A 200 2.47 -10.06 -4.24
C ALA A 200 1.31 -9.09 -4.00
N MET A 201 0.07 -9.58 -3.97
CA MET A 201 -1.09 -8.73 -3.65
C MET A 201 -0.97 -8.12 -2.24
N THR A 202 -0.46 -8.87 -1.28
CA THR A 202 -0.29 -8.41 0.11
C THR A 202 0.83 -7.38 0.22
N SER A 203 1.93 -7.53 -0.52
CA SER A 203 3.00 -6.52 -0.55
C SER A 203 2.49 -5.19 -1.11
N VAL A 204 1.86 -5.22 -2.28
CA VAL A 204 1.28 -4.00 -2.88
C VAL A 204 0.26 -3.36 -1.93
N GLY A 205 -0.65 -4.16 -1.37
CA GLY A 205 -1.71 -3.68 -0.50
C GLY A 205 -1.22 -3.17 0.86
N ALA A 206 -0.18 -3.77 1.44
CA ALA A 206 0.42 -3.28 2.69
C ALA A 206 1.10 -1.91 2.51
N HIS A 207 1.79 -1.70 1.38
CA HIS A 207 2.34 -0.39 1.03
C HIS A 207 1.23 0.64 0.77
N ALA A 208 0.17 0.27 0.02
CA ALA A 208 -0.99 1.13 -0.20
C ALA A 208 -1.69 1.50 1.11
N LEU A 209 -1.85 0.55 2.03
CA LEU A 209 -2.43 0.79 3.36
C LEU A 209 -1.60 1.78 4.19
N HIS A 210 -0.27 1.61 4.22
CA HIS A 210 0.62 2.55 4.90
C HIS A 210 0.51 3.96 4.32
N ASP A 211 0.48 4.07 3.00
CA ASP A 211 0.33 5.35 2.31
C ASP A 211 -1.07 5.95 2.56
N ALA A 212 -2.15 5.14 2.59
CA ALA A 212 -3.51 5.58 2.92
C ALA A 212 -3.62 6.20 4.33
N ILE A 213 -2.95 5.63 5.33
CA ILE A 213 -2.88 6.21 6.69
C ILE A 213 -2.24 7.60 6.66
N THR A 214 -1.17 7.75 5.89
CA THR A 214 -0.51 9.05 5.67
C THR A 214 -1.44 10.04 4.97
N LEU A 215 -2.19 9.59 3.94
CA LEU A 215 -3.14 10.41 3.20
C LEU A 215 -4.32 10.86 4.05
N LEU A 216 -4.83 10.02 4.96
CA LEU A 216 -5.89 10.40 5.91
C LEU A 216 -5.48 11.57 6.81
N LYS A 217 -4.26 11.55 7.32
CA LYS A 217 -3.70 12.66 8.12
C LYS A 217 -3.48 13.91 7.27
N ALA A 218 -2.93 13.75 6.06
CA ALA A 218 -2.72 14.86 5.13
C ALA A 218 -4.05 15.49 4.68
N ALA A 219 -5.11 14.70 4.50
CA ALA A 219 -6.44 15.18 4.15
C ALA A 219 -7.03 16.08 5.25
N ASP A 220 -6.86 15.71 6.52
CA ASP A 220 -7.30 16.57 7.63
C ASP A 220 -6.51 17.88 7.66
N ILE A 221 -5.20 17.87 7.38
CA ILE A 221 -4.36 19.07 7.28
C ILE A 221 -4.82 19.96 6.11
N ALA A 222 -5.01 19.40 4.92
CA ALA A 222 -5.48 20.13 3.75
C ALA A 222 -6.87 20.76 3.98
N ALA A 223 -7.78 20.00 4.58
CA ALA A 223 -9.09 20.51 4.97
C ALA A 223 -8.99 21.67 5.97
N ALA A 224 -8.12 21.57 6.98
CA ALA A 224 -7.93 22.66 7.95
C ALA A 224 -7.40 23.94 7.30
N LEU A 225 -6.44 23.84 6.35
CA LEU A 225 -6.00 24.98 5.54
C LEU A 225 -7.16 25.58 4.73
N SER A 226 -8.02 24.75 4.16
CA SER A 226 -9.22 25.19 3.44
C SER A 226 -10.24 25.89 4.36
N PHE A 227 -10.38 25.43 5.63
CA PHE A 227 -11.17 26.14 6.65
C PHE A 227 -10.65 27.55 6.90
N GLU A 228 -9.33 27.72 7.02
CA GLU A 228 -8.70 29.03 7.19
C GLU A 228 -8.96 29.93 5.96
N ALA A 229 -8.74 29.38 4.76
CA ALA A 229 -8.91 30.12 3.50
C ALA A 229 -10.36 30.59 3.26
N GLN A 230 -11.34 29.85 3.76
CA GLN A 230 -12.77 30.15 3.55
C GLN A 230 -13.45 30.81 4.75
N ASN A 231 -12.74 31.17 5.80
CA ASN A 231 -13.30 31.61 7.09
C ASN A 231 -14.37 30.59 7.60
N GLY A 232 -13.97 29.32 7.65
CA GLY A 232 -14.84 28.18 7.95
C GLY A 232 -15.54 28.31 9.32
N VAL A 233 -16.76 27.76 9.42
CA VAL A 233 -17.57 27.76 10.65
C VAL A 233 -17.19 26.54 11.48
N THR A 234 -16.50 26.75 12.61
CA THR A 234 -15.98 25.67 13.45
C THR A 234 -17.02 24.97 14.33
N ASP A 235 -18.25 25.51 14.44
CA ASP A 235 -19.34 24.88 15.20
C ASP A 235 -19.69 23.47 14.71
N ALA A 236 -19.47 23.18 13.41
CA ALA A 236 -19.68 21.85 12.87
C ALA A 236 -18.68 20.80 13.43
N LEU A 237 -17.61 21.24 14.07
CA LEU A 237 -16.58 20.40 14.68
C LEU A 237 -16.79 20.18 16.19
N ASP A 238 -17.87 20.76 16.78
CA ASP A 238 -18.16 20.65 18.23
C ASP A 238 -18.26 19.19 18.66
N PRO A 239 -17.52 18.75 19.67
CA PRO A 239 -17.50 17.35 20.12
C PRO A 239 -18.89 16.77 20.42
N ARG A 240 -19.83 17.59 20.88
CA ARG A 240 -21.21 17.16 21.18
C ARG A 240 -21.96 16.69 19.94
N VAL A 241 -21.67 17.26 18.77
CA VAL A 241 -22.26 16.84 17.49
C VAL A 241 -21.81 15.42 17.14
N HIS A 242 -20.56 15.09 17.42
CA HIS A 242 -19.97 13.80 17.06
C HIS A 242 -20.23 12.72 18.10
N GLN A 243 -20.38 13.10 19.39
CA GLN A 243 -20.71 12.16 20.46
C GLN A 243 -22.11 11.54 20.31
N VAL A 244 -23.10 12.26 19.73
CA VAL A 244 -24.44 11.71 19.47
C VAL A 244 -24.52 10.82 18.23
N ARG A 245 -23.42 10.75 17.42
CA ARG A 245 -23.23 9.84 16.29
C ARG A 245 -21.80 9.28 16.34
N PRO A 246 -21.51 8.33 17.24
CA PRO A 246 -20.15 8.04 17.71
C PRO A 246 -19.37 7.07 16.80
N HIS A 247 -19.26 7.36 15.49
CA HIS A 247 -18.29 6.68 14.64
C HIS A 247 -16.87 7.10 15.00
N ALA A 248 -15.97 6.16 15.19
CA ALA A 248 -14.62 6.43 15.69
C ALA A 248 -13.84 7.39 14.79
N GLY A 249 -13.84 7.13 13.49
CA GLY A 249 -13.16 7.98 12.51
C GLY A 249 -13.76 9.39 12.43
N GLN A 250 -15.09 9.54 12.53
CA GLN A 250 -15.76 10.84 12.56
C GLN A 250 -15.30 11.67 13.76
N MET A 251 -15.24 11.06 14.95
CA MET A 251 -14.77 11.73 16.18
C MET A 251 -13.28 12.09 16.08
N ALA A 252 -12.44 11.21 15.54
CA ALA A 252 -11.02 11.45 15.34
C ALA A 252 -10.78 12.64 14.39
N THR A 253 -11.47 12.69 13.25
CA THR A 253 -11.37 13.79 12.30
C THR A 253 -11.80 15.13 12.91
N ALA A 254 -12.90 15.15 13.66
CA ALA A 254 -13.35 16.38 14.34
C ALA A 254 -12.32 16.89 15.35
N ARG A 255 -11.71 15.99 16.13
CA ARG A 255 -10.62 16.36 17.08
C ARG A 255 -9.39 16.87 16.33
N ASN A 256 -8.96 16.20 15.27
CA ASN A 256 -7.83 16.64 14.46
C ASN A 256 -8.03 18.06 13.93
N LEU A 257 -9.19 18.33 13.32
CA LEU A 257 -9.50 19.64 12.76
C LEU A 257 -9.53 20.73 13.84
N LEU A 258 -10.13 20.47 15.03
CA LEU A 258 -10.12 21.44 16.14
C LEU A 258 -8.70 21.74 16.62
N ARG A 259 -7.83 20.72 16.71
CA ARG A 259 -6.44 20.89 17.15
C ARG A 259 -5.59 21.62 16.10
N LEU A 260 -5.78 21.29 14.82
CA LEU A 260 -5.11 21.97 13.71
C LEU A 260 -5.46 23.47 13.67
N LEU A 261 -6.73 23.81 13.96
CA LEU A 261 -7.26 25.16 13.94
C LEU A 261 -7.16 25.90 15.28
N GLU A 262 -6.51 25.32 16.30
CA GLU A 262 -6.35 25.95 17.61
C GLU A 262 -5.66 27.31 17.48
N ASP A 263 -6.23 28.35 18.10
CA ASP A 263 -5.77 29.75 18.07
C ASP A 263 -5.97 30.49 16.73
N SER A 264 -6.59 29.87 15.71
CA SER A 264 -6.87 30.52 14.42
C SER A 264 -7.70 31.80 14.56
N LYS A 265 -7.30 32.83 13.80
CA LYS A 265 -8.07 34.10 13.65
C LYS A 265 -8.76 34.16 12.28
N ASN A 266 -8.64 33.16 11.45
CA ASN A 266 -9.24 33.09 10.12
C ASN A 266 -10.53 32.25 10.09
N THR A 267 -10.87 31.54 11.16
CA THR A 267 -12.12 30.79 11.30
C THR A 267 -13.25 31.64 11.90
N THR A 268 -14.50 31.18 11.82
CA THR A 268 -15.66 31.86 12.29
C THR A 268 -16.56 30.94 13.12
N ARG A 269 -17.51 31.58 13.83
CA ARG A 269 -18.57 30.87 14.51
C ARG A 269 -19.90 31.05 13.74
N GLN A 270 -20.85 30.14 13.97
CA GLN A 270 -22.19 30.18 13.40
C GLN A 270 -22.82 31.55 13.56
N GLY A 271 -23.30 32.11 12.45
CA GLY A 271 -23.98 33.42 12.44
C GLY A 271 -23.05 34.64 12.35
N GLN A 272 -21.74 34.51 12.42
CA GLN A 272 -20.84 35.67 12.30
C GLN A 272 -20.74 36.18 10.85
N ILE A 273 -20.51 35.30 9.89
CA ILE A 273 -20.46 35.60 8.44
C ILE A 273 -21.59 34.90 7.73
N ARG A 274 -21.81 33.60 8.08
CA ARG A 274 -22.88 32.75 7.57
C ARG A 274 -23.34 31.76 8.63
N VAL A 275 -24.52 31.19 8.42
CA VAL A 275 -25.11 30.24 9.40
C VAL A 275 -24.39 28.92 9.36
N GLN A 276 -23.98 28.45 8.18
CA GLN A 276 -23.32 27.17 8.00
C GLN A 276 -22.48 27.15 6.71
N ASP A 277 -21.48 26.25 6.67
CA ASP A 277 -20.67 25.98 5.50
C ASP A 277 -21.34 25.00 4.54
N ALA A 278 -20.78 24.89 3.34
CA ALA A 278 -21.10 23.81 2.41
C ALA A 278 -20.62 22.44 2.97
N TYR A 279 -21.16 21.37 2.41
CA TYR A 279 -20.90 20.01 2.90
C TYR A 279 -19.43 19.62 2.84
N SER A 280 -18.69 20.04 1.81
CA SER A 280 -17.25 19.76 1.71
C SER A 280 -16.40 20.33 2.86
N MET A 281 -16.98 21.27 3.61
CA MET A 281 -16.39 21.82 4.82
C MET A 281 -17.04 21.18 6.07
N ARG A 282 -18.33 21.44 6.32
CA ARG A 282 -18.99 21.04 7.57
C ARG A 282 -19.21 19.53 7.73
N CYS A 283 -19.24 18.75 6.62
CA CYS A 283 -19.36 17.30 6.66
C CYS A 283 -17.98 16.60 6.53
N CYS A 284 -16.88 17.36 6.61
CA CYS A 284 -15.53 16.79 6.57
C CYS A 284 -15.32 15.68 7.64
N PRO A 285 -15.76 15.82 8.91
CA PRO A 285 -15.64 14.75 9.89
C PRO A 285 -16.37 13.45 9.49
N GLN A 286 -17.53 13.56 8.85
CA GLN A 286 -18.32 12.40 8.43
C GLN A 286 -17.69 11.68 7.25
N VAL A 287 -17.12 12.41 6.29
CA VAL A 287 -16.53 11.83 5.07
C VAL A 287 -15.14 11.26 5.34
N HIS A 288 -14.21 12.07 5.87
CA HIS A 288 -12.87 11.57 6.22
C HIS A 288 -12.95 10.46 7.29
N GLY A 289 -13.89 10.60 8.24
CA GLY A 289 -14.11 9.60 9.28
C GLY A 289 -14.58 8.25 8.73
N ALA A 290 -15.46 8.24 7.73
CA ALA A 290 -15.88 6.99 7.09
C ALA A 290 -14.70 6.29 6.40
N SER A 291 -13.82 7.05 5.74
CA SER A 291 -12.57 6.51 5.14
C SER A 291 -11.62 5.97 6.22
N LYS A 292 -11.49 6.66 7.38
CA LYS A 292 -10.68 6.16 8.51
C LYS A 292 -11.22 4.82 9.05
N ASP A 293 -12.52 4.71 9.26
CA ASP A 293 -13.15 3.47 9.74
C ASP A 293 -12.94 2.32 8.73
N ALA A 294 -13.00 2.59 7.42
CA ALA A 294 -12.72 1.62 6.37
C ALA A 294 -11.26 1.19 6.35
N VAL A 295 -10.32 2.13 6.46
CA VAL A 295 -8.87 1.82 6.51
C VAL A 295 -8.52 1.00 7.75
N ASN A 296 -9.11 1.30 8.90
CA ASN A 296 -8.94 0.49 10.13
C ASN A 296 -9.42 -0.96 9.94
N TYR A 297 -10.55 -1.16 9.23
CA TYR A 297 -11.00 -2.51 8.89
C TYR A 297 -9.96 -3.24 8.02
N VAL A 298 -9.44 -2.58 6.99
CA VAL A 298 -8.45 -3.16 6.07
C VAL A 298 -7.16 -3.48 6.82
N GLN A 299 -6.69 -2.59 7.70
CA GLN A 299 -5.51 -2.82 8.53
C GLN A 299 -5.63 -4.12 9.31
N GLY A 300 -6.75 -4.33 10.02
CA GLY A 300 -6.96 -5.57 10.77
C GLY A 300 -6.97 -6.84 9.89
N ARG A 301 -7.29 -6.76 8.59
CA ARG A 301 -7.21 -7.89 7.66
C ARG A 301 -5.78 -8.11 7.17
N VAL A 302 -5.08 -7.03 6.84
CA VAL A 302 -3.66 -7.07 6.42
C VAL A 302 -2.79 -7.60 7.56
N ASP A 303 -3.00 -7.16 8.80
CA ASP A 303 -2.24 -7.62 9.99
C ASP A 303 -2.34 -9.15 10.18
N ILE A 304 -3.49 -9.74 9.86
CA ILE A 304 -3.68 -11.20 9.87
C ILE A 304 -2.92 -11.83 8.71
N GLU A 305 -3.11 -11.33 7.48
CA GLU A 305 -2.56 -11.94 6.26
C GLU A 305 -1.04 -11.95 6.24
N ILE A 306 -0.38 -10.85 6.63
CA ILE A 306 1.09 -10.76 6.65
C ILE A 306 1.74 -11.75 7.62
N ASN A 307 0.97 -12.31 8.55
CA ASN A 307 1.39 -13.28 9.56
C ASN A 307 0.77 -14.67 9.35
N SER A 308 0.11 -14.90 8.20
CA SER A 308 -0.58 -16.14 7.88
C SER A 308 0.27 -17.10 7.06
N VAL A 309 -0.09 -18.38 7.09
CA VAL A 309 0.48 -19.40 6.21
C VAL A 309 -0.46 -19.59 5.02
N THR A 310 -0.03 -19.13 3.86
CA THR A 310 -0.82 -19.11 2.62
C THR A 310 -0.32 -20.10 1.57
N ASP A 311 0.40 -21.12 1.97
CA ASP A 311 0.93 -22.20 1.12
C ASP A 311 -0.05 -23.38 0.98
N ASN A 312 0.26 -24.31 0.09
CA ASN A 312 -0.43 -25.61 -0.10
C ASN A 312 0.48 -26.63 -0.80
N PRO A 313 0.51 -27.92 -0.36
CA PRO A 313 -0.08 -28.43 0.89
C PRO A 313 0.67 -27.94 2.13
N LEU A 314 -0.01 -27.94 3.25
CA LEU A 314 0.58 -27.64 4.55
C LEU A 314 1.14 -28.91 5.20
N ILE A 315 2.32 -28.80 5.80
CA ILE A 315 3.02 -29.91 6.46
C ILE A 315 2.79 -29.81 7.97
N PHE A 316 2.18 -30.82 8.55
CA PHE A 316 1.96 -30.94 9.99
C PHE A 316 2.94 -31.97 10.55
N LYS A 317 3.93 -31.49 11.29
CA LYS A 317 5.01 -32.32 11.82
C LYS A 317 4.55 -33.26 12.92
N GLU A 318 3.51 -32.89 13.66
CA GLU A 318 2.93 -33.69 14.74
C GLU A 318 2.40 -35.03 14.23
N ASP A 319 1.70 -35.01 13.09
CA ASP A 319 1.09 -36.17 12.46
C ASP A 319 1.92 -36.71 11.28
N ARG A 320 3.01 -36.01 10.92
CA ARG A 320 3.86 -36.33 9.75
C ARG A 320 3.04 -36.43 8.46
N THR A 321 2.15 -35.47 8.26
CA THR A 321 1.20 -35.44 7.13
C THR A 321 1.30 -34.15 6.33
N GLY A 322 0.93 -34.24 5.04
CA GLY A 322 0.70 -33.08 4.16
C GLY A 322 -0.79 -32.99 3.86
N ILE A 323 -1.41 -31.86 4.20
CA ILE A 323 -2.84 -31.62 3.97
C ILE A 323 -3.02 -30.56 2.90
N SER A 324 -3.76 -30.91 1.82
CA SER A 324 -4.14 -29.97 0.77
C SER A 324 -5.36 -29.15 1.20
N GLY A 325 -5.25 -27.83 1.10
CA GLY A 325 -6.29 -26.85 1.46
C GLY A 325 -6.33 -25.68 0.49
N GLY A 326 -6.95 -24.57 0.90
CA GLY A 326 -7.17 -23.39 0.07
C GLY A 326 -6.57 -22.09 0.63
N ASN A 327 -5.60 -22.16 1.53
CA ASN A 327 -5.05 -20.97 2.20
C ASN A 327 -4.33 -19.99 1.25
N PHE A 328 -4.02 -20.40 0.04
CA PHE A 328 -3.47 -19.56 -1.03
C PHE A 328 -4.50 -18.63 -1.66
N HIS A 329 -5.81 -18.83 -1.43
CA HIS A 329 -6.85 -18.07 -2.11
C HIS A 329 -6.89 -16.63 -1.64
N GLY A 330 -6.68 -15.68 -2.57
CA GLY A 330 -6.53 -14.26 -2.26
C GLY A 330 -7.81 -13.50 -1.90
N GLN A 331 -8.98 -14.15 -1.76
CA GLN A 331 -10.26 -13.47 -1.57
C GLN A 331 -10.31 -12.53 -0.34
N PRO A 332 -9.73 -12.86 0.83
CA PRO A 332 -9.72 -11.94 1.96
C PRO A 332 -9.03 -10.61 1.65
N MET A 333 -7.93 -10.67 0.89
CA MET A 333 -7.17 -9.49 0.47
C MET A 333 -7.86 -8.74 -0.67
N ALA A 334 -8.44 -9.46 -1.62
CA ALA A 334 -9.14 -8.85 -2.76
C ALA A 334 -10.29 -7.94 -2.31
N LEU A 335 -11.16 -8.43 -1.42
CA LEU A 335 -12.25 -7.62 -0.84
C LEU A 335 -11.71 -6.45 -0.02
N SER A 336 -10.65 -6.67 0.76
CA SER A 336 -10.04 -5.62 1.59
C SER A 336 -9.45 -4.50 0.73
N PHE A 337 -8.74 -4.83 -0.35
CA PHE A 337 -8.13 -3.81 -1.22
C PHE A 337 -9.16 -3.12 -2.13
N ASP A 338 -10.24 -3.80 -2.54
CA ASP A 338 -11.37 -3.13 -3.18
C ASP A 338 -12.06 -2.14 -2.23
N PHE A 339 -12.18 -2.48 -0.95
CA PHE A 339 -12.74 -1.56 0.04
C PHE A 339 -11.81 -0.38 0.33
N LEU A 340 -10.48 -0.63 0.38
CA LEU A 340 -9.47 0.42 0.55
C LEU A 340 -9.54 1.45 -0.57
N LYS A 341 -9.55 1.03 -1.84
CA LYS A 341 -9.59 1.95 -2.98
C LYS A 341 -10.86 2.80 -3.06
N ILE A 342 -12.01 2.24 -2.62
CA ILE A 342 -13.26 3.01 -2.51
C ILE A 342 -13.11 4.08 -1.43
N ALA A 343 -12.57 3.73 -0.27
CA ALA A 343 -12.38 4.65 0.85
C ALA A 343 -11.39 5.79 0.53
N GLU A 344 -10.30 5.47 -0.19
CA GLU A 344 -9.32 6.47 -0.64
C GLU A 344 -9.91 7.45 -1.65
N SER A 345 -10.75 6.98 -2.59
CA SER A 345 -11.36 7.82 -3.61
C SER A 345 -12.17 8.98 -3.01
N GLU A 346 -12.89 8.75 -1.91
CA GLU A 346 -13.69 9.75 -1.22
C GLU A 346 -12.87 10.93 -0.67
N LEU A 347 -11.59 10.69 -0.30
CA LEU A 347 -10.70 11.76 0.14
C LEU A 347 -10.39 12.75 -0.98
N ALA A 348 -10.18 12.25 -2.20
CA ALA A 348 -9.98 13.10 -3.37
C ALA A 348 -11.26 13.82 -3.79
N ASP A 349 -12.42 13.15 -3.73
CA ASP A 349 -13.70 13.72 -4.09
C ASP A 349 -14.01 14.95 -3.26
N ILE A 350 -13.96 14.84 -1.94
CA ILE A 350 -14.26 15.97 -1.04
C ILE A 350 -13.18 17.06 -1.12
N SER A 351 -11.91 16.70 -1.34
CA SER A 351 -10.80 17.64 -1.53
C SER A 351 -11.01 18.50 -2.78
N GLU A 352 -11.34 17.88 -3.90
CA GLU A 352 -11.62 18.60 -5.16
C GLU A 352 -12.80 19.57 -4.99
N ARG A 353 -13.85 19.21 -4.26
CA ARG A 353 -14.95 20.12 -3.96
C ARG A 353 -14.49 21.35 -3.17
N ARG A 354 -13.51 21.24 -2.29
CA ARG A 354 -12.91 22.39 -1.59
C ARG A 354 -12.06 23.25 -2.51
N ILE A 355 -11.29 22.63 -3.46
CA ILE A 355 -10.54 23.35 -4.49
C ILE A 355 -11.49 24.18 -5.35
N GLU A 356 -12.57 23.56 -5.88
CA GLU A 356 -13.57 24.26 -6.70
C GLU A 356 -14.15 25.48 -5.97
N ARG A 357 -14.52 25.31 -4.70
CA ARG A 357 -15.07 26.40 -3.89
C ARG A 357 -14.09 27.54 -3.68
N LEU A 358 -12.80 27.26 -3.55
CA LEU A 358 -11.78 28.28 -3.36
C LEU A 358 -11.53 29.09 -4.63
N VAL A 359 -11.46 28.45 -5.80
CA VAL A 359 -11.19 29.12 -7.08
C VAL A 359 -12.42 29.84 -7.66
N ASN A 360 -13.61 29.51 -7.15
CA ASN A 360 -14.87 30.11 -7.61
C ASN A 360 -15.26 31.34 -6.75
N PRO A 361 -15.27 32.55 -7.33
CA PRO A 361 -15.54 33.78 -6.60
C PRO A 361 -16.94 33.84 -5.97
N ALA A 362 -17.91 33.14 -6.58
CA ALA A 362 -19.28 33.10 -6.04
C ALA A 362 -19.37 32.39 -4.68
N TYR A 363 -18.42 31.49 -4.39
CA TYR A 363 -18.39 30.72 -3.15
C TYR A 363 -17.33 31.20 -2.19
N SER A 364 -16.14 31.54 -2.67
CA SER A 364 -15.03 31.98 -1.84
C SER A 364 -15.12 33.46 -1.44
N GLY A 365 -15.71 34.31 -2.29
CA GLY A 365 -15.61 35.76 -2.16
C GLY A 365 -14.19 36.30 -2.40
N LEU A 366 -13.32 35.50 -2.96
CA LEU A 366 -11.97 35.85 -3.39
C LEU A 366 -11.96 36.12 -4.91
N PRO A 367 -10.90 36.75 -5.45
CA PRO A 367 -10.76 36.89 -6.90
C PRO A 367 -10.87 35.53 -7.62
N ALA A 368 -11.48 35.53 -8.81
CA ALA A 368 -11.62 34.32 -9.62
C ALA A 368 -10.27 33.64 -9.82
N PHE A 369 -10.24 32.32 -9.64
CA PHE A 369 -9.06 31.47 -9.77
C PHE A 369 -7.86 31.91 -8.90
N LEU A 370 -8.12 32.68 -7.84
CA LEU A 370 -7.13 33.15 -6.89
C LEU A 370 -5.96 33.90 -7.54
N THR A 371 -6.26 34.70 -8.56
CA THR A 371 -5.30 35.61 -9.20
C THR A 371 -5.75 37.06 -9.04
N PRO A 372 -4.83 38.00 -8.68
CA PRO A 372 -5.17 39.42 -8.55
C PRO A 372 -5.50 40.10 -9.87
N ASN A 373 -4.88 39.65 -10.98
CA ASN A 373 -4.97 40.23 -12.31
C ASN A 373 -5.62 39.26 -13.31
N GLY A 374 -6.88 38.86 -13.06
CA GLY A 374 -7.62 37.96 -13.94
C GLY A 374 -7.77 38.52 -15.36
N GLY A 375 -7.67 37.66 -16.36
CA GLY A 375 -7.69 38.00 -17.78
C GLY A 375 -6.32 37.85 -18.44
N VAL A 376 -5.29 38.53 -17.90
CA VAL A 376 -3.89 38.29 -18.31
C VAL A 376 -3.38 37.02 -17.62
N ASN A 377 -3.73 36.83 -16.34
CA ASN A 377 -3.40 35.62 -15.57
C ASN A 377 -4.63 34.72 -15.45
N SER A 378 -4.42 33.40 -15.54
CA SER A 378 -5.40 32.35 -15.34
C SER A 378 -5.39 31.77 -13.93
N GLY A 379 -4.31 31.97 -13.17
CA GLY A 379 -4.17 31.50 -11.79
C GLY A 379 -4.37 29.99 -11.65
N PHE A 380 -5.13 29.58 -10.66
CA PHE A 380 -5.37 28.17 -10.32
C PHE A 380 -6.52 27.52 -11.12
N MET A 381 -6.99 28.11 -12.24
CA MET A 381 -8.09 27.57 -13.04
C MET A 381 -7.84 26.10 -13.43
N ILE A 382 -6.68 25.80 -14.03
CA ILE A 382 -6.36 24.46 -14.54
C ILE A 382 -5.92 23.50 -13.45
N VAL A 383 -5.49 23.97 -12.29
CA VAL A 383 -5.24 23.13 -11.11
C VAL A 383 -6.52 22.41 -10.70
N GLN A 384 -7.68 23.10 -10.69
CA GLN A 384 -8.98 22.47 -10.42
C GLN A 384 -9.35 21.45 -11.51
N TYR A 385 -9.07 21.73 -12.78
CA TYR A 385 -9.32 20.77 -13.87
C TYR A 385 -8.51 19.48 -13.68
N SER A 386 -7.24 19.62 -13.33
CA SER A 386 -6.36 18.47 -13.05
C SER A 386 -6.86 17.64 -11.88
N ALA A 387 -7.27 18.29 -10.78
CA ALA A 387 -7.85 17.59 -9.63
C ALA A 387 -9.13 16.84 -10.02
N ALA A 388 -10.05 17.47 -10.77
CA ALA A 388 -11.29 16.85 -11.25
C ALA A 388 -11.03 15.67 -12.19
N ALA A 389 -10.00 15.75 -13.05
CA ALA A 389 -9.61 14.65 -13.93
C ALA A 389 -9.14 13.43 -13.13
N LEU A 390 -8.28 13.62 -12.10
CA LEU A 390 -7.80 12.55 -11.22
C LEU A 390 -8.92 11.91 -10.42
N VAL A 391 -9.86 12.70 -9.91
CA VAL A 391 -11.07 12.21 -9.23
C VAL A 391 -11.92 11.34 -10.17
N SER A 392 -12.12 11.78 -11.42
CA SER A 392 -12.86 11.00 -12.40
C SER A 392 -12.15 9.69 -12.77
N GLU A 393 -10.83 9.67 -12.83
CA GLU A 393 -10.03 8.46 -13.02
C GLU A 393 -10.17 7.51 -11.83
N ASN A 394 -10.12 8.01 -10.59
CA ASN A 394 -10.33 7.21 -9.38
C ASN A 394 -11.67 6.47 -9.40
N LYS A 395 -12.75 7.07 -9.91
CA LYS A 395 -14.04 6.40 -10.07
C LYS A 395 -13.93 5.12 -10.93
N VAL A 396 -13.17 5.18 -12.02
CA VAL A 396 -12.95 4.01 -12.89
C VAL A 396 -12.11 2.96 -12.19
N LEU A 397 -11.02 3.37 -11.52
CA LEU A 397 -10.14 2.49 -10.76
C LEU A 397 -10.82 1.86 -9.54
N ALA A 398 -11.78 2.57 -8.92
CA ALA A 398 -12.52 2.08 -7.76
C ALA A 398 -13.56 1.00 -8.08
N HIS A 399 -13.80 0.69 -9.37
CA HIS A 399 -14.66 -0.43 -9.74
C HIS A 399 -14.10 -1.74 -9.17
N PRO A 400 -14.88 -2.53 -8.39
CA PRO A 400 -14.36 -3.70 -7.70
C PRO A 400 -13.80 -4.76 -8.66
N ALA A 401 -12.56 -5.18 -8.43
CA ALA A 401 -11.93 -6.27 -9.19
C ALA A 401 -12.35 -7.64 -8.66
N SER A 402 -12.61 -7.76 -7.34
CA SER A 402 -12.94 -9.01 -6.66
C SER A 402 -14.31 -9.60 -7.02
N VAL A 403 -15.16 -8.87 -7.74
CA VAL A 403 -16.48 -9.33 -8.20
C VAL A 403 -16.43 -10.06 -9.55
N ASP A 404 -15.23 -10.21 -10.14
CA ASP A 404 -15.00 -10.95 -11.39
C ASP A 404 -14.32 -12.30 -11.11
N SER A 405 -14.64 -13.31 -11.93
CA SER A 405 -14.02 -14.63 -11.84
C SER A 405 -13.98 -15.30 -13.21
N ILE A 406 -12.78 -15.74 -13.60
CA ILE A 406 -12.51 -16.40 -14.88
C ILE A 406 -11.88 -17.78 -14.60
N PRO A 407 -12.54 -18.91 -14.96
CA PRO A 407 -11.99 -20.25 -14.74
C PRO A 407 -10.63 -20.43 -15.43
N SER A 408 -9.71 -21.10 -14.73
CA SER A 408 -8.35 -21.42 -15.21
C SER A 408 -7.94 -22.84 -14.87
N SER A 409 -6.73 -23.27 -15.26
CA SER A 409 -6.17 -24.60 -14.96
C SER A 409 -7.11 -25.74 -15.39
N ALA A 410 -7.66 -25.66 -16.61
CA ALA A 410 -8.63 -26.62 -17.17
C ALA A 410 -9.85 -26.86 -16.25
N GLY A 411 -10.32 -25.81 -15.57
CA GLY A 411 -11.48 -25.82 -14.67
C GLY A 411 -11.18 -26.27 -13.25
N GLN A 412 -9.93 -26.56 -12.90
CA GLN A 412 -9.54 -26.87 -11.52
C GLN A 412 -9.61 -25.61 -10.64
N GLU A 413 -9.24 -24.46 -11.19
CA GLU A 413 -9.32 -23.15 -10.55
C GLU A 413 -10.53 -22.41 -11.13
N ASP A 414 -11.73 -22.79 -10.70
CA ASP A 414 -13.02 -22.34 -11.22
C ASP A 414 -13.55 -21.07 -10.54
N HIS A 415 -12.90 -20.65 -9.46
CA HIS A 415 -13.14 -19.39 -8.77
C HIS A 415 -11.83 -18.72 -8.38
N VAL A 416 -11.67 -17.41 -8.72
CA VAL A 416 -10.45 -16.63 -8.53
C VAL A 416 -10.76 -15.31 -7.82
N SER A 417 -9.75 -14.68 -7.19
CA SER A 417 -9.96 -13.52 -6.34
C SER A 417 -9.74 -12.17 -7.01
N MET A 418 -8.88 -12.08 -8.02
CA MET A 418 -8.38 -10.85 -8.64
C MET A 418 -7.69 -9.87 -7.65
N GLY A 419 -7.16 -10.40 -6.53
CA GLY A 419 -6.63 -9.58 -5.43
C GLY A 419 -5.46 -8.68 -5.80
N THR A 420 -4.57 -9.13 -6.69
CA THR A 420 -3.44 -8.32 -7.16
C THR A 420 -3.89 -7.13 -8.01
N ILE A 421 -4.98 -7.28 -8.76
CA ILE A 421 -5.60 -6.17 -9.51
C ILE A 421 -6.17 -5.15 -8.52
N ALA A 422 -6.94 -5.61 -7.52
CA ALA A 422 -7.50 -4.74 -6.47
C ALA A 422 -6.39 -3.94 -5.75
N ALA A 423 -5.31 -4.61 -5.33
CA ALA A 423 -4.19 -3.98 -4.64
C ALA A 423 -3.48 -2.92 -5.51
N ARG A 424 -3.22 -3.23 -6.80
CA ARG A 424 -2.58 -2.29 -7.74
C ARG A 424 -3.44 -1.07 -8.01
N GLN A 425 -4.75 -1.25 -8.14
CA GLN A 425 -5.69 -0.14 -8.31
C GLN A 425 -5.76 0.76 -7.07
N SER A 426 -5.72 0.20 -5.85
CA SER A 426 -5.62 0.98 -4.61
C SER A 426 -4.35 1.82 -4.58
N ALA A 427 -3.19 1.24 -4.89
CA ALA A 427 -1.94 1.98 -4.96
C ALA A 427 -1.96 3.13 -6.00
N GLU A 428 -2.66 2.96 -7.13
CA GLU A 428 -2.82 4.02 -8.14
C GLU A 428 -3.73 5.14 -7.63
N ILE A 429 -4.86 4.78 -7.03
CA ILE A 429 -5.78 5.75 -6.40
C ILE A 429 -5.04 6.53 -5.31
N GLY A 430 -4.26 5.88 -4.45
CA GLY A 430 -3.46 6.56 -3.43
C GLY A 430 -2.53 7.63 -4.01
N ARG A 431 -1.88 7.35 -5.16
CA ARG A 431 -1.06 8.35 -5.88
C ARG A 431 -1.90 9.53 -6.37
N ASN A 432 -3.07 9.29 -6.93
CA ASN A 432 -3.97 10.34 -7.39
C ASN A 432 -4.50 11.18 -6.23
N VAL A 433 -4.90 10.56 -5.12
CA VAL A 433 -5.34 11.25 -3.88
C VAL A 433 -4.24 12.16 -3.37
N ARG A 434 -3.00 11.69 -3.29
CA ARG A 434 -1.84 12.50 -2.85
C ARG A 434 -1.69 13.77 -3.69
N ARG A 435 -1.83 13.67 -5.01
CA ARG A 435 -1.78 14.82 -5.94
C ARG A 435 -2.93 15.79 -5.73
N VAL A 436 -4.13 15.29 -5.54
CA VAL A 436 -5.32 16.14 -5.28
C VAL A 436 -5.16 16.89 -3.96
N LEU A 437 -4.68 16.23 -2.89
CA LEU A 437 -4.40 16.87 -1.60
C LEU A 437 -3.27 17.91 -1.72
N ALA A 438 -2.22 17.64 -2.51
CA ALA A 438 -1.17 18.60 -2.82
C ALA A 438 -1.74 19.87 -3.48
N MET A 439 -2.60 19.70 -4.49
CA MET A 439 -3.29 20.81 -5.16
C MET A 439 -4.20 21.58 -4.18
N GLU A 440 -4.94 20.90 -3.30
CA GLU A 440 -5.76 21.56 -2.28
C GLU A 440 -4.93 22.45 -1.35
N MET A 441 -3.79 21.94 -0.85
CA MET A 441 -2.92 22.72 0.03
C MET A 441 -2.37 23.98 -0.66
N MET A 442 -1.96 23.88 -1.93
CA MET A 442 -1.50 25.04 -2.71
C MET A 442 -2.59 26.09 -2.85
N VAL A 443 -3.78 25.68 -3.26
CA VAL A 443 -4.95 26.54 -3.47
C VAL A 443 -5.40 27.18 -2.14
N ALA A 444 -5.43 26.40 -1.05
CA ALA A 444 -5.80 26.89 0.27
C ALA A 444 -4.79 27.93 0.79
N CYS A 445 -3.48 27.68 0.68
CA CYS A 445 -2.46 28.67 1.06
C CYS A 445 -2.60 29.97 0.27
N GLN A 446 -2.87 29.90 -1.04
CA GLN A 446 -3.12 31.10 -1.86
C GLN A 446 -4.37 31.86 -1.39
N GLY A 447 -5.43 31.14 -1.06
CA GLY A 447 -6.65 31.75 -0.50
C GLY A 447 -6.40 32.45 0.85
N ILE A 448 -5.58 31.86 1.72
CA ILE A 448 -5.15 32.45 2.99
C ILE A 448 -4.40 33.77 2.76
N ASP A 449 -3.46 33.78 1.83
CA ASP A 449 -2.68 35.00 1.49
C ASP A 449 -3.60 36.14 0.98
N MET A 450 -4.56 35.80 0.11
CA MET A 450 -5.49 36.77 -0.45
C MET A 450 -6.46 37.34 0.59
N ARG A 451 -6.70 36.59 1.70
CA ARG A 451 -7.49 37.10 2.85
C ARG A 451 -6.68 37.94 3.81
N GLY A 452 -5.36 38.05 3.63
CA GLY A 452 -4.44 38.86 4.44
C GLY A 452 -4.00 38.17 5.72
N ASN A 453 -4.06 36.84 5.81
CA ASN A 453 -3.56 35.99 6.91
C ASN A 453 -3.59 36.66 8.30
N LYS A 454 -4.72 36.59 9.00
CA LYS A 454 -4.91 37.24 10.31
C LYS A 454 -4.26 36.50 11.49
N GLY A 455 -3.65 35.37 11.23
CA GLY A 455 -3.06 34.42 12.19
C GLY A 455 -3.69 33.04 12.05
N LEU A 456 -2.86 32.07 11.69
CA LEU A 456 -3.25 30.67 11.49
C LEU A 456 -3.30 29.91 12.81
N GLY A 457 -4.01 28.79 12.83
CA GLY A 457 -3.97 27.84 13.93
C GLY A 457 -2.60 27.20 14.07
N LYS A 458 -2.31 26.58 15.21
CA LYS A 458 -0.97 25.99 15.47
C LYS A 458 -0.54 24.97 14.41
N GLY A 459 -1.43 24.03 14.08
CA GLY A 459 -1.12 23.01 13.08
C GLY A 459 -1.11 23.54 11.66
N THR A 460 -2.07 24.41 11.31
CA THR A 460 -2.17 25.03 9.98
C THR A 460 -1.03 25.99 9.71
N GLN A 461 -0.50 26.69 10.72
CA GLN A 461 0.71 27.53 10.55
C GLN A 461 1.92 26.68 10.13
N ALA A 462 2.16 25.56 10.80
CA ALA A 462 3.28 24.68 10.47
C ALA A 462 3.15 24.10 9.04
N ALA A 463 1.93 23.71 8.64
CA ALA A 463 1.65 23.24 7.30
C ALA A 463 1.86 24.34 6.25
N TYR A 464 1.31 25.53 6.48
CA TYR A 464 1.46 26.68 5.61
C TYR A 464 2.93 27.07 5.42
N ASP A 465 3.71 27.17 6.49
CA ASP A 465 5.13 27.49 6.43
C ASP A 465 5.93 26.46 5.63
N LEU A 466 5.59 25.18 5.77
CA LEU A 466 6.25 24.13 4.99
C LEU A 466 5.86 24.18 3.51
N VAL A 467 4.58 24.35 3.19
CA VAL A 467 4.12 24.52 1.80
C VAL A 467 4.81 25.73 1.16
N ARG A 468 4.89 26.85 1.86
CA ARG A 468 5.49 28.09 1.33
C ARG A 468 7.01 28.04 1.11
N LYS A 469 7.72 27.05 1.65
CA LYS A 469 9.14 26.82 1.35
C LYS A 469 9.41 26.42 -0.10
N GLY A 470 8.52 25.68 -0.72
CA GLY A 470 8.70 25.21 -2.11
C GLY A 470 7.57 25.60 -3.06
N CYS A 471 6.46 26.15 -2.54
CA CYS A 471 5.33 26.66 -3.31
C CYS A 471 5.09 28.14 -2.92
N PRO A 472 5.81 29.11 -3.52
CA PRO A 472 5.65 30.52 -3.20
C PRO A 472 4.28 31.03 -3.64
N ARG A 473 3.83 32.15 -3.05
CA ARG A 473 2.59 32.83 -3.45
C ARG A 473 2.61 33.14 -4.96
N LEU A 474 1.47 32.92 -5.61
CA LEU A 474 1.28 33.22 -7.03
C LEU A 474 0.86 34.71 -7.17
N GLU A 475 1.75 35.51 -7.72
CA GLU A 475 1.48 36.91 -8.07
C GLU A 475 1.19 37.03 -9.58
N GLU A 476 1.96 36.35 -10.41
CA GLU A 476 1.82 36.22 -11.85
C GLU A 476 1.86 34.72 -12.24
N ASP A 477 1.24 34.35 -13.36
CA ASP A 477 1.23 32.98 -13.82
C ASP A 477 2.64 32.45 -14.05
N ARG A 478 2.88 31.20 -13.60
CA ARG A 478 4.13 30.45 -13.77
C ARG A 478 3.83 28.96 -13.93
N GLU A 479 4.83 28.18 -14.23
CA GLU A 479 4.75 26.72 -14.27
C GLU A 479 4.53 26.14 -12.86
N MET A 480 3.30 25.67 -12.58
CA MET A 480 2.91 25.19 -11.24
C MET A 480 3.10 23.69 -11.03
N TYR A 481 3.54 22.93 -12.04
CA TYR A 481 3.74 21.49 -11.84
C TYR A 481 4.86 21.20 -10.83
N GLU A 482 5.88 22.04 -10.75
CA GLU A 482 6.94 21.95 -9.73
C GLU A 482 6.40 22.19 -8.32
N ASP A 483 5.46 23.13 -8.16
CA ASP A 483 4.78 23.38 -6.89
C ASP A 483 3.95 22.15 -6.45
N ILE A 484 3.25 21.52 -7.40
CA ILE A 484 2.49 20.27 -7.16
C ILE A 484 3.43 19.16 -6.71
N ASN A 485 4.52 18.93 -7.46
CA ASN A 485 5.52 17.91 -7.14
C ASN A 485 6.15 18.12 -5.76
N TYR A 486 6.43 19.37 -5.39
CA TYR A 486 6.93 19.68 -4.06
C TYR A 486 5.91 19.34 -2.96
N CYS A 487 4.65 19.77 -3.13
CA CYS A 487 3.59 19.47 -2.17
C CYS A 487 3.28 17.96 -2.09
N GLU A 488 3.33 17.25 -3.22
CA GLU A 488 3.23 15.79 -3.25
C GLU A 488 4.36 15.13 -2.44
N LYS A 489 5.59 15.59 -2.63
CA LYS A 489 6.77 15.06 -1.95
C LYS A 489 6.71 15.21 -0.43
N ILE A 490 6.29 16.36 0.09
CA ILE A 490 6.21 16.57 1.55
C ILE A 490 5.11 15.72 2.22
N ILE A 491 4.09 15.30 1.47
CA ILE A 491 3.12 14.31 1.93
C ILE A 491 3.80 12.93 1.93
N GLU A 492 4.42 12.54 0.81
CA GLU A 492 5.00 11.21 0.59
C GLU A 492 6.10 10.87 1.59
N ASP A 493 7.03 11.81 1.86
CA ASP A 493 8.14 11.59 2.79
C ASP A 493 7.76 11.78 4.26
N GLY A 494 6.49 12.14 4.53
CA GLY A 494 5.93 12.36 5.86
C GLY A 494 6.41 13.64 6.54
N SER A 495 7.15 14.52 5.87
CA SER A 495 7.65 15.78 6.46
C SER A 495 6.53 16.73 6.82
N LEU A 496 5.42 16.74 6.07
CA LEU A 496 4.22 17.51 6.39
C LEU A 496 3.63 17.11 7.75
N ILE A 497 3.39 15.82 7.94
CA ILE A 497 2.79 15.29 9.18
C ILE A 497 3.73 15.53 10.36
N LYS A 498 5.02 15.25 10.20
CA LYS A 498 6.01 15.47 11.25
C LYS A 498 6.10 16.94 11.69
N ALA A 499 6.06 17.89 10.75
CA ALA A 499 6.09 19.31 11.06
C ALA A 499 4.85 19.74 11.83
N VAL A 500 3.68 19.27 11.41
CA VAL A 500 2.39 19.61 12.03
C VAL A 500 2.27 19.00 13.43
N GLU A 501 2.55 17.71 13.58
CA GLU A 501 2.51 17.00 14.86
C GLU A 501 3.51 17.59 15.87
N ALA A 502 4.71 17.97 15.43
CA ALA A 502 5.70 18.65 16.26
C ALA A 502 5.21 20.03 16.76
N ALA A 503 4.53 20.80 15.91
CA ALA A 503 3.97 22.11 16.28
C ALA A 503 2.79 21.97 17.26
N MET A 504 1.96 20.96 17.10
CA MET A 504 0.85 20.68 18.00
C MET A 504 1.27 20.01 19.32
N GLY A 505 2.44 19.35 19.34
CA GLY A 505 2.92 18.57 20.48
C GLY A 505 2.21 17.23 20.67
N ASP A 506 1.45 16.75 19.68
CA ASP A 506 0.69 15.51 19.73
C ASP A 506 0.42 14.96 18.32
N ALA A 507 0.22 13.62 18.20
CA ALA A 507 -0.03 12.96 16.95
C ALA A 507 -1.46 13.19 16.41
N LEU A 508 -1.59 13.21 15.08
CA LEU A 508 -2.89 13.17 14.42
C LEU A 508 -3.48 11.75 14.50
N GLU A 509 -4.76 11.68 14.83
CA GLU A 509 -5.52 10.44 14.89
C GLU A 509 -5.95 9.99 13.49
N PHE A 510 -6.00 8.66 13.27
CA PHE A 510 -6.58 8.09 12.07
C PHE A 510 -7.52 6.92 12.40
#